data_a15c4ce0c223d4ebcb63ce522731c805
#
_entry.id   a15c4ce0c223d4ebcb63ce522731c805
#
_cell.length_a   1.000
_cell.length_b   1.000
_cell.length_c   1.000
_cell.angle_alpha   90.00
_cell.angle_beta   90.00
_cell.angle_gamma   90.00
#
_symmetry.space_group_name_H-M   'P 1'
#
loop_
_entity.id
_entity.type
_entity.pdbx_description
1 polymer ?
#
loop_
_entity_poly.entity_id
_entity_poly.type
_entity_poly.pdbx_seq_one_letter_code
_entity_poly.pdbx_strand_id
1 'polypeptide(L)'
;MSITPTMKTRSTRAKIALVPVLSLGLLGGSVAMAAPAQAETSRGGCTVDPLDPRDLRGNRVDFKIKVDCRGEKTVQIRQLRYEDERGPRRSEDFLGSSHFTEKFDRRDDDRTIHSVDHVRNLDRRGAEEVYHLVSFRVKDDRGHWSDWTRWEKSDVVEVRR
;
A
#
# COMPACT_ATOMS: atom_id res chain seq x y z
N MET A 1 62.07 -7.29 3.83
CA MET A 1 61.66 -7.13 5.25
C MET A 1 60.18 -6.90 5.28
N SER A 2 59.39 -7.96 5.56
CA SER A 2 57.91 -7.88 5.66
C SER A 2 57.53 -7.81 7.12
N ILE A 3 56.74 -6.81 7.50
CA ILE A 3 56.22 -6.67 8.85
C ILE A 3 54.72 -6.88 8.79
N THR A 4 54.25 -7.97 9.36
CA THR A 4 52.81 -8.30 9.49
C THR A 4 52.31 -7.79 10.85
N PRO A 5 51.24 -6.99 10.93
CA PRO A 5 50.63 -6.66 12.22
C PRO A 5 49.61 -7.72 12.64
N THR A 6 49.80 -8.28 13.82
CA THR A 6 48.92 -9.22 14.50
C THR A 6 47.77 -8.47 15.16
N MET A 7 46.52 -8.69 14.70
CA MET A 7 45.31 -8.20 15.37
C MET A 7 44.92 -9.07 16.54
N LYS A 8 44.90 -8.52 17.74
CA LYS A 8 44.52 -9.15 19.01
C LYS A 8 43.00 -8.91 19.23
N THR A 9 42.21 -9.94 19.04
CA THR A 9 40.77 -9.94 19.33
C THR A 9 40.53 -10.00 20.84
N ARG A 10 39.90 -8.98 21.40
CA ARG A 10 39.37 -8.99 22.78
C ARG A 10 37.94 -9.53 22.77
N SER A 11 37.77 -10.72 23.33
CA SER A 11 36.48 -11.33 23.64
C SER A 11 35.88 -10.67 24.89
N THR A 12 34.80 -9.94 24.75
CA THR A 12 34.01 -9.40 25.86
C THR A 12 32.86 -10.38 26.16
N ARG A 13 33.00 -11.16 27.23
CA ARG A 13 31.90 -12.01 27.73
C ARG A 13 30.85 -11.18 28.41
N ALA A 14 29.69 -11.03 27.77
CA ALA A 14 28.50 -10.46 28.37
C ALA A 14 27.84 -11.51 29.27
N LYS A 15 27.71 -11.20 30.56
CA LYS A 15 26.98 -11.99 31.55
C LYS A 15 25.48 -11.67 31.39
N ILE A 16 24.70 -12.66 30.94
CA ILE A 16 23.24 -12.58 30.88
C ILE A 16 22.71 -12.92 32.27
N ALA A 17 22.13 -11.97 32.95
CA ALA A 17 21.38 -12.18 34.18
C ALA A 17 19.95 -12.63 33.82
N LEU A 18 19.60 -13.86 34.16
CA LEU A 18 18.23 -14.37 34.10
C LEU A 18 17.46 -13.81 35.29
N VAL A 19 16.42 -13.03 35.02
CA VAL A 19 15.42 -12.64 35.99
C VAL A 19 14.14 -13.44 35.70
N PRO A 20 13.65 -14.32 36.61
CA PRO A 20 12.35 -14.96 36.44
C PRO A 20 11.28 -14.01 36.93
N VAL A 21 10.45 -13.46 36.07
CA VAL A 21 9.21 -12.81 36.44
C VAL A 21 8.05 -13.77 36.22
N LEU A 22 7.65 -14.45 37.28
CA LEU A 22 6.37 -15.12 37.41
C LEU A 22 5.31 -14.05 37.70
N SER A 23 4.46 -13.72 36.74
CA SER A 23 3.20 -13.05 37.00
C SER A 23 2.08 -13.74 36.24
N LEU A 24 1.36 -14.62 36.96
CA LEU A 24 0.03 -15.07 36.57
C LEU A 24 -0.92 -13.86 36.65
N GLY A 25 -1.43 -13.43 35.49
CA GLY A 25 -2.50 -12.45 35.37
C GLY A 25 -3.46 -12.91 34.29
N LEU A 26 -4.44 -13.75 34.66
CA LEU A 26 -5.62 -14.06 33.87
C LEU A 26 -6.52 -12.82 33.82
N LEU A 27 -6.40 -11.99 32.81
CA LEU A 27 -7.42 -11.03 32.41
C LEU A 27 -7.66 -11.22 30.94
N GLY A 28 -8.88 -11.66 30.61
CA GLY A 28 -9.38 -11.79 29.25
C GLY A 28 -9.28 -10.46 28.49
N GLY A 29 -8.16 -10.22 27.85
CA GLY A 29 -7.98 -9.14 26.91
C GLY A 29 -8.50 -9.58 25.57
N SER A 30 -9.58 -8.94 25.07
CA SER A 30 -9.98 -8.96 23.67
C SER A 30 -8.73 -8.62 22.84
N VAL A 31 -8.24 -9.61 22.08
CA VAL A 31 -7.21 -9.38 21.08
C VAL A 31 -7.89 -8.55 20.00
N ALA A 32 -7.79 -7.23 20.12
CA ALA A 32 -8.07 -6.36 18.99
C ALA A 32 -7.03 -6.74 17.92
N MET A 33 -7.45 -7.48 16.91
CA MET A 33 -6.67 -7.66 15.69
C MET A 33 -6.51 -6.25 15.10
N ALA A 34 -5.35 -5.63 15.38
CA ALA A 34 -4.95 -4.44 14.66
C ALA A 34 -4.90 -4.82 13.18
N ALA A 35 -5.83 -4.29 12.39
CA ALA A 35 -5.72 -4.36 10.94
C ALA A 35 -4.32 -3.84 10.58
N PRO A 36 -3.59 -4.50 9.66
CA PRO A 36 -2.32 -4.00 9.21
C PRO A 36 -2.54 -2.56 8.74
N ALA A 37 -1.88 -1.60 9.41
CA ALA A 37 -1.86 -0.24 8.94
C ALA A 37 -1.25 -0.27 7.53
N GLN A 38 -2.06 0.04 6.52
CA GLN A 38 -1.57 0.19 5.16
C GLN A 38 -0.53 1.31 5.22
N ALA A 39 0.70 1.01 4.84
CA ALA A 39 1.78 1.98 4.90
C ALA A 39 1.60 2.96 3.74
N GLU A 40 1.07 4.14 4.06
CA GLU A 40 0.98 5.25 3.10
C GLU A 40 2.36 5.51 2.48
N THR A 41 2.45 5.41 1.18
CA THR A 41 3.70 5.70 0.46
C THR A 41 3.82 7.20 0.24
N SER A 42 4.90 7.80 0.80
CA SER A 42 5.17 9.24 0.66
C SER A 42 6.37 9.49 -0.24
N ARG A 43 6.29 10.49 -1.13
CA ARG A 43 7.39 10.95 -1.98
C ARG A 43 7.21 12.42 -2.39
N GLY A 44 8.29 13.18 -2.29
CA GLY A 44 8.33 14.57 -2.78
C GLY A 44 7.31 15.51 -2.11
N GLY A 45 6.92 15.21 -0.87
CA GLY A 45 5.90 15.95 -0.13
C GLY A 45 4.45 15.58 -0.49
N CYS A 46 4.27 14.52 -1.28
CA CYS A 46 2.96 13.93 -1.55
C CYS A 46 2.85 12.54 -0.93
N THR A 47 1.63 12.19 -0.51
CA THR A 47 1.21 10.87 -0.08
C THR A 47 0.10 10.39 -1.02
N VAL A 48 0.17 9.15 -1.46
CA VAL A 48 -0.87 8.54 -2.29
C VAL A 48 -1.26 7.22 -1.67
N ASP A 49 -2.56 7.06 -1.41
CA ASP A 49 -3.15 5.93 -0.71
C ASP A 49 -4.22 5.27 -1.60
N PRO A 50 -4.06 3.99 -1.97
CA PRO A 50 -5.10 3.22 -2.64
C PRO A 50 -6.19 2.84 -1.64
N LEU A 51 -7.29 3.59 -1.63
CA LEU A 51 -8.44 3.30 -0.77
C LEU A 51 -9.16 2.02 -1.20
N ASP A 52 -9.86 1.39 -0.28
CA ASP A 52 -10.65 0.19 -0.56
C ASP A 52 -11.62 0.40 -1.71
N PRO A 53 -11.68 -0.56 -2.65
CA PRO A 53 -12.67 -0.55 -3.72
C PRO A 53 -14.09 -0.47 -3.16
N ARG A 54 -14.95 0.31 -3.80
CA ARG A 54 -16.35 0.45 -3.40
C ARG A 54 -17.27 -0.13 -4.46
N ASP A 55 -18.10 -1.10 -4.05
CA ASP A 55 -19.15 -1.62 -4.89
C ASP A 55 -20.18 -0.53 -5.23
N LEU A 56 -20.53 -0.43 -6.51
CA LEU A 56 -21.55 0.44 -7.06
C LEU A 56 -22.63 -0.43 -7.73
N ARG A 57 -23.81 0.15 -7.96
CA ARG A 57 -24.87 -0.58 -8.68
C ARG A 57 -24.44 -0.92 -10.11
N GLY A 58 -24.87 -2.08 -10.61
CA GLY A 58 -24.71 -2.49 -12.01
C GLY A 58 -23.30 -2.95 -12.34
N ASN A 59 -22.70 -3.78 -11.50
CA ASN A 59 -21.37 -4.39 -11.70
C ASN A 59 -20.25 -3.36 -11.88
N ARG A 60 -20.40 -2.18 -11.30
CA ARG A 60 -19.39 -1.15 -11.31
C ARG A 60 -18.70 -1.07 -9.97
N VAL A 61 -17.40 -0.88 -10.00
CA VAL A 61 -16.56 -0.71 -8.82
C VAL A 61 -15.80 0.61 -8.94
N ASP A 62 -15.79 1.37 -7.85
CA ASP A 62 -15.01 2.59 -7.74
C ASP A 62 -13.70 2.30 -6.99
N PHE A 63 -12.61 2.29 -7.72
CA PHE A 63 -11.24 2.10 -7.23
C PHE A 63 -10.64 3.46 -6.88
N LYS A 64 -10.87 3.92 -5.68
CA LYS A 64 -10.52 5.27 -5.24
C LYS A 64 -9.06 5.40 -4.86
N ILE A 65 -8.48 6.56 -5.14
CA ILE A 65 -7.12 6.90 -4.75
C ILE A 65 -7.15 8.22 -4.02
N LYS A 66 -6.71 8.25 -2.76
CA LYS A 66 -6.51 9.49 -2.03
C LYS A 66 -5.13 10.04 -2.31
N VAL A 67 -5.04 11.32 -2.59
CA VAL A 67 -3.78 12.03 -2.81
C VAL A 67 -3.75 13.23 -1.88
N ASP A 68 -2.68 13.39 -1.14
CA ASP A 68 -2.40 14.52 -0.27
C ASP A 68 -1.03 15.07 -0.62
N CYS A 69 -0.92 16.37 -0.93
CA CYS A 69 0.33 17.00 -1.34
C CYS A 69 0.55 18.31 -0.60
N ARG A 70 1.77 18.54 -0.12
CA ARG A 70 2.15 19.80 0.49
C ARG A 70 2.73 20.77 -0.55
N GLY A 71 2.02 21.90 -0.77
CA GLY A 71 2.43 22.96 -1.71
C GLY A 71 2.12 22.61 -3.17
N GLU A 72 2.65 23.44 -4.07
CA GLU A 72 2.45 23.25 -5.51
C GLU A 72 3.20 22.00 -6.01
N LYS A 73 2.47 20.99 -6.47
CA LYS A 73 3.02 19.74 -6.96
C LYS A 73 2.26 19.26 -8.20
N THR A 74 2.97 18.53 -9.05
CA THR A 74 2.33 17.73 -10.10
C THR A 74 2.64 16.27 -9.81
N VAL A 75 1.61 15.45 -9.72
CA VAL A 75 1.72 14.02 -9.43
C VAL A 75 1.23 13.23 -10.64
N GLN A 76 1.99 12.24 -11.05
CA GLN A 76 1.52 11.21 -11.97
C GLN A 76 1.31 9.92 -11.22
N ILE A 77 0.17 9.30 -11.48
CA ILE A 77 -0.28 8.08 -10.80
C ILE A 77 -0.61 7.05 -11.87
N ARG A 78 -0.17 5.82 -11.65
CA ARG A 78 -0.57 4.66 -12.42
C ARG A 78 -1.29 3.69 -11.51
N GLN A 79 -2.38 3.13 -11.99
CA GLN A 79 -3.23 2.20 -11.28
C GLN A 79 -3.39 0.92 -12.10
N LEU A 80 -3.30 -0.24 -11.44
CA LEU A 80 -3.64 -1.56 -12.00
C LEU A 80 -4.76 -2.14 -11.14
N ARG A 81 -5.77 -2.72 -11.76
CA ARG A 81 -6.94 -3.33 -11.10
C ARG A 81 -6.94 -4.82 -11.37
N TYR A 82 -7.27 -5.58 -10.33
CA TYR A 82 -7.26 -7.03 -10.34
C TYR A 82 -8.48 -7.60 -9.65
N GLU A 83 -8.85 -8.80 -10.06
CA GLU A 83 -9.69 -9.72 -9.35
C GLU A 83 -8.82 -10.77 -8.68
N ASP A 84 -9.11 -11.08 -7.40
CA ASP A 84 -8.38 -12.08 -6.60
C ASP A 84 -9.25 -13.35 -6.52
N GLU A 85 -8.97 -14.35 -7.34
CA GLU A 85 -9.68 -15.62 -7.27
C GLU A 85 -9.27 -16.43 -6.03
N ARG A 86 -10.24 -16.68 -5.14
CA ARG A 86 -10.08 -17.62 -4.03
C ARG A 86 -10.20 -19.05 -4.54
N GLY A 87 -9.11 -19.79 -4.61
CA GLY A 87 -9.15 -21.20 -4.99
C GLY A 87 -7.80 -21.89 -4.91
N PRO A 88 -7.76 -23.23 -5.09
CA PRO A 88 -6.50 -23.98 -5.13
C PRO A 88 -5.61 -23.62 -6.33
N ARG A 89 -6.15 -22.91 -7.30
CA ARG A 89 -5.45 -22.34 -8.47
C ARG A 89 -5.60 -20.83 -8.42
N ARG A 90 -5.10 -20.20 -7.35
CA ARG A 90 -5.12 -18.74 -7.23
C ARG A 90 -4.61 -18.11 -8.53
N SER A 91 -5.50 -17.54 -9.30
CA SER A 91 -5.20 -16.68 -10.44
C SER A 91 -5.61 -15.26 -10.06
N GLU A 92 -4.81 -14.30 -10.48
CA GLU A 92 -5.16 -12.89 -10.38
C GLU A 92 -5.54 -12.46 -11.80
N ASP A 93 -6.80 -12.12 -12.01
CA ASP A 93 -7.25 -11.65 -13.29
C ASP A 93 -7.10 -10.13 -13.41
N PHE A 94 -6.37 -9.72 -14.44
CA PHE A 94 -6.15 -8.31 -14.72
C PHE A 94 -7.41 -7.69 -15.32
N LEU A 95 -8.00 -6.72 -14.58
CA LEU A 95 -9.22 -6.01 -15.00
C LEU A 95 -8.91 -4.80 -15.88
N GLY A 96 -7.80 -4.11 -15.61
CA GLY A 96 -7.44 -2.92 -16.38
C GLY A 96 -6.42 -2.00 -15.71
N SER A 97 -6.06 -0.93 -16.41
CA SER A 97 -5.13 0.09 -15.91
C SER A 97 -5.63 1.50 -16.17
N SER A 98 -5.19 2.44 -15.35
CA SER A 98 -5.44 3.87 -15.53
C SER A 98 -4.18 4.68 -15.22
N HIS A 99 -4.10 5.87 -15.85
CA HIS A 99 -3.05 6.85 -15.60
C HIS A 99 -3.70 8.20 -15.33
N PHE A 100 -3.27 8.85 -14.26
CA PHE A 100 -3.75 10.17 -13.85
C PHE A 100 -2.59 11.14 -13.79
N THR A 101 -2.87 12.42 -14.05
CA THR A 101 -1.94 13.52 -13.81
C THR A 101 -2.70 14.61 -13.11
N GLU A 102 -2.36 14.84 -11.85
CA GLU A 102 -3.02 15.81 -10.97
C GLU A 102 -2.07 16.95 -10.62
N LYS A 103 -2.62 18.16 -10.58
CA LYS A 103 -1.89 19.34 -10.13
C LYS A 103 -2.50 19.82 -8.82
N PHE A 104 -1.65 20.03 -7.84
CA PHE A 104 -1.99 20.56 -6.53
C PHE A 104 -1.42 21.97 -6.40
N ASP A 105 -2.15 22.85 -5.75
CA ASP A 105 -1.70 24.18 -5.38
C ASP A 105 -1.70 24.34 -3.85
N ARG A 106 -1.34 25.53 -3.37
CA ARG A 106 -1.25 25.78 -1.92
C ARG A 106 -2.59 25.75 -1.18
N ARG A 107 -3.71 25.72 -1.90
CA ARG A 107 -5.07 25.75 -1.34
C ARG A 107 -5.80 24.42 -1.48
N ASP A 108 -5.40 23.63 -2.47
CA ASP A 108 -5.96 22.33 -2.81
C ASP A 108 -4.85 21.30 -2.56
N ASP A 109 -4.76 20.84 -1.32
CA ASP A 109 -3.71 19.95 -0.83
C ASP A 109 -4.12 18.48 -0.77
N ASP A 110 -5.44 18.19 -0.78
CA ASP A 110 -5.95 16.82 -0.81
C ASP A 110 -7.01 16.59 -1.89
N ARG A 111 -7.04 15.40 -2.46
CA ARG A 111 -8.02 15.00 -3.46
C ARG A 111 -8.26 13.50 -3.46
N THR A 112 -9.51 13.10 -3.69
CA THR A 112 -9.85 11.72 -4.01
C THR A 112 -10.13 11.57 -5.51
N ILE A 113 -9.34 10.72 -6.17
CA ILE A 113 -9.52 10.35 -7.57
C ILE A 113 -10.46 9.15 -7.61
N HIS A 114 -11.50 9.25 -8.43
CA HIS A 114 -12.46 8.17 -8.67
C HIS A 114 -12.14 7.47 -9.98
N SER A 115 -11.96 6.15 -9.92
CA SER A 115 -11.66 5.30 -11.07
C SER A 115 -12.72 4.20 -11.16
N VAL A 116 -13.85 4.53 -11.78
CA VAL A 116 -14.96 3.58 -11.91
C VAL A 116 -14.73 2.67 -13.09
N ASP A 117 -14.80 1.35 -12.84
CA ASP A 117 -14.70 0.35 -13.89
C ASP A 117 -15.83 -0.68 -13.80
N HIS A 118 -16.03 -1.39 -14.87
CA HIS A 118 -17.02 -2.46 -14.98
C HIS A 118 -16.35 -3.80 -14.72
N VAL A 119 -16.62 -4.40 -13.56
CA VAL A 119 -16.11 -5.73 -13.24
C VAL A 119 -17.03 -6.75 -13.90
N ARG A 120 -16.48 -7.48 -14.86
CA ARG A 120 -17.20 -8.57 -15.52
C ARG A 120 -17.39 -9.70 -14.52
N ASN A 121 -18.51 -10.39 -14.65
CA ASN A 121 -18.72 -11.63 -13.96
C ASN A 121 -17.81 -12.71 -14.55
N LEU A 122 -16.67 -12.97 -13.93
CA LEU A 122 -15.77 -14.03 -14.34
C LEU A 122 -16.15 -15.35 -13.66
N ASP A 123 -16.71 -15.30 -12.45
CA ASP A 123 -17.18 -16.45 -11.72
C ASP A 123 -18.66 -16.72 -11.93
N ARG A 124 -19.01 -17.97 -12.26
CA ARG A 124 -20.39 -18.38 -12.46
C ARG A 124 -21.24 -18.39 -11.17
N ARG A 125 -20.61 -18.40 -10.02
CA ARG A 125 -21.25 -18.41 -8.69
C ARG A 125 -20.33 -17.77 -7.67
N GLY A 126 -20.71 -16.64 -7.12
CA GLY A 126 -20.00 -16.02 -6.01
C GLY A 126 -20.02 -14.49 -6.08
N ALA A 127 -19.37 -13.90 -5.11
CA ALA A 127 -18.98 -12.50 -5.12
C ALA A 127 -17.56 -12.43 -5.69
N GLU A 128 -17.32 -11.42 -6.49
CA GLU A 128 -15.99 -11.12 -7.02
C GLU A 128 -15.14 -10.41 -5.96
N GLU A 129 -13.90 -10.78 -5.81
CA GLU A 129 -12.97 -10.16 -4.89
C GLU A 129 -12.00 -9.27 -5.67
N VAL A 130 -12.02 -7.98 -5.39
CA VAL A 130 -11.26 -7.02 -6.18
C VAL A 130 -10.32 -6.19 -5.32
N TYR A 131 -9.20 -5.80 -5.90
CA TYR A 131 -8.23 -4.88 -5.34
C TYR A 131 -7.56 -4.05 -6.45
N HIS A 132 -6.78 -3.06 -6.04
CA HIS A 132 -5.95 -2.34 -7.00
C HIS A 132 -4.56 -2.05 -6.43
N LEU A 133 -3.63 -1.84 -7.35
CA LEU A 133 -2.27 -1.42 -7.08
C LEU A 133 -2.08 0.00 -7.58
N VAL A 134 -1.38 0.81 -6.80
CA VAL A 134 -1.05 2.18 -7.16
C VAL A 134 0.45 2.42 -7.04
N SER A 135 0.99 3.17 -7.98
CA SER A 135 2.37 3.68 -7.94
C SER A 135 2.37 5.09 -8.49
N PHE A 136 3.17 5.99 -7.93
CA PHE A 136 3.18 7.38 -8.34
C PHE A 136 4.59 7.96 -8.42
N ARG A 137 4.69 9.12 -9.07
CA ARG A 137 5.87 9.97 -9.10
C ARG A 137 5.48 11.43 -9.01
N VAL A 138 6.38 12.24 -8.49
CA VAL A 138 6.14 13.66 -8.25
C VAL A 138 7.13 14.49 -9.08
N LYS A 139 6.61 15.57 -9.65
CA LYS A 139 7.42 16.58 -10.33
C LYS A 139 7.89 17.60 -9.32
N ASP A 140 9.20 17.84 -9.26
CA ASP A 140 9.78 18.87 -8.40
C ASP A 140 9.57 20.28 -8.96
N ASP A 141 9.95 21.29 -8.17
CA ASP A 141 9.82 22.71 -8.53
C ASP A 141 10.74 23.11 -9.70
N ARG A 142 11.74 22.29 -10.05
CA ARG A 142 12.64 22.45 -11.20
C ARG A 142 12.12 21.76 -12.46
N GLY A 143 11.02 21.07 -12.35
CA GLY A 143 10.39 20.38 -13.46
C GLY A 143 10.87 18.94 -13.70
N HIS A 144 11.68 18.37 -12.80
CA HIS A 144 12.15 16.99 -12.91
C HIS A 144 11.18 16.03 -12.21
N TRP A 145 10.97 14.88 -12.84
CA TRP A 145 10.20 13.80 -12.25
C TRP A 145 11.07 12.95 -11.33
N SER A 146 10.53 12.59 -10.16
CA SER A 146 11.11 11.54 -9.33
C SER A 146 10.99 10.17 -10.03
N ASP A 147 11.69 9.16 -9.52
CA ASP A 147 11.38 7.78 -9.86
C ASP A 147 9.98 7.41 -9.39
N TRP A 148 9.41 6.36 -10.00
CA TRP A 148 8.17 5.76 -9.54
C TRP A 148 8.35 5.15 -8.15
N THR A 149 7.31 5.27 -7.30
CA THR A 149 7.26 4.55 -6.03
C THR A 149 7.13 3.04 -6.27
N ARG A 150 7.31 2.24 -5.23
CA ARG A 150 6.85 0.84 -5.25
C ARG A 150 5.33 0.81 -5.40
N TRP A 151 4.83 -0.31 -5.90
CA TRP A 151 3.39 -0.56 -5.96
C TRP A 151 2.85 -0.75 -4.54
N GLU A 152 1.74 -0.11 -4.26
CA GLU A 152 0.97 -0.21 -3.03
C GLU A 152 -0.38 -0.84 -3.34
N LYS A 153 -0.83 -1.76 -2.51
CA LYS A 153 -2.05 -2.56 -2.72
C LYS A 153 -3.13 -2.06 -1.76
N SER A 154 -4.36 -1.85 -2.25
CA SER A 154 -5.55 -1.68 -1.41
C SER A 154 -5.91 -2.98 -0.70
N ASP A 155 -6.83 -2.93 0.26
CA ASP A 155 -7.45 -4.17 0.73
C ASP A 155 -8.24 -4.86 -0.38
N VAL A 156 -8.44 -6.17 -0.22
CA VAL A 156 -9.29 -6.96 -1.11
C VAL A 156 -10.72 -6.83 -0.62
N VAL A 157 -11.62 -6.40 -1.50
CA VAL A 157 -13.04 -6.19 -1.18
C VAL A 157 -13.92 -7.11 -2.01
N GLU A 158 -14.85 -7.75 -1.31
CA GLU A 158 -15.91 -8.55 -1.94
C GLU A 158 -16.97 -7.63 -2.55
N VAL A 159 -17.19 -7.71 -3.86
CA VAL A 159 -18.23 -6.98 -4.57
C VAL A 159 -19.38 -7.91 -4.91
N ARG A 160 -20.59 -7.49 -4.53
CA ARG A 160 -21.82 -8.26 -4.70
C ARG A 160 -22.57 -7.78 -5.95
N ARG A 161 -23.31 -8.69 -6.55
CA ARG A 161 -24.17 -8.44 -7.72
C ARG A 161 -25.58 -8.10 -7.34
#